data_5ace71078b31eff30564fe57a0c9dc58
#
_entry.id   5ace71078b31eff30564fe57a0c9dc58
#
_cell.length_a   1.000
_cell.length_b   1.000
_cell.length_c   1.000
_cell.angle_alpha   90.00
_cell.angle_beta   90.00
_cell.angle_gamma   90.00
#
_symmetry.space_group_name_H-M   'P 1'
#
loop_
_entity.id
_entity.type
_entity.pdbx_description
1 polymer ?
#
loop_
_entity_poly.entity_id
_entity_poly.type
_entity_poly.pdbx_seq_one_letter_code
_entity_poly.pdbx_strand_id
1 'polypeptide(L)'
;VNVNPYDVANFVGRMELSPDKDVWHDMEQLPSITSSQEGNFDAVLAGVEVGTVWNDWQQTWAGIPTVTQQVGNFLENNMLGDEPEEFELLRGRRFRRRRQRINRGRGRVAVTTTQVRTIPTRERRSGIITNVVEDISTTRNDRVVGVSAINFMRTIDITLTGELLKPNTALNVFFDNINVNSHCTPASATYGVSGGTSKGTKLKTDNQGKLNATFTVPNDDTLRFETGVRTLKVTDTTTVDSALSTTSAFANFMANGSLTSTQTEVISTRNGRVVNETVNEGRANQLVDVSTTTRWVGPLAQS
;
A
#
# COMPACT_ATOMS: atom_id res chain seq x y z
N VAL A 1 -85.38 -11.45 15.02
CA VAL A 1 -84.10 -11.30 15.77
C VAL A 1 -84.33 -10.18 16.76
N ASN A 2 -84.39 -10.46 18.07
CA ASN A 2 -84.41 -9.42 19.08
C ASN A 2 -83.05 -8.77 19.14
N VAL A 3 -82.88 -7.62 18.54
CA VAL A 3 -81.67 -6.76 18.68
C VAL A 3 -81.83 -6.02 20.01
N ASN A 4 -80.96 -6.34 20.97
CA ASN A 4 -80.88 -5.57 22.22
C ASN A 4 -80.45 -4.13 21.86
N PRO A 5 -81.37 -3.13 22.09
CA PRO A 5 -81.00 -1.75 21.72
C PRO A 5 -79.85 -1.13 22.56
N TYR A 6 -79.42 -1.87 23.59
CA TYR A 6 -78.29 -1.45 24.47
C TYR A 6 -76.96 -2.15 24.18
N ASP A 7 -76.99 -3.07 23.19
CA ASP A 7 -75.70 -3.68 22.77
C ASP A 7 -74.86 -2.69 21.93
N VAL A 8 -73.74 -2.33 22.44
CA VAL A 8 -72.74 -1.54 21.70
C VAL A 8 -71.95 -2.50 20.77
N ALA A 9 -72.27 -2.47 19.49
CA ALA A 9 -71.54 -3.24 18.52
C ALA A 9 -70.20 -2.54 18.25
N ASN A 10 -69.11 -3.17 18.65
CA ASN A 10 -67.73 -2.67 18.30
C ASN A 10 -67.32 -3.21 16.92
N PHE A 11 -66.87 -2.31 16.05
CA PHE A 11 -66.30 -2.65 14.75
C PHE A 11 -64.83 -3.04 14.92
N VAL A 12 -64.55 -4.35 14.89
CA VAL A 12 -63.17 -4.84 14.85
C VAL A 12 -62.78 -4.98 13.40
N GLY A 13 -61.98 -4.03 12.94
CA GLY A 13 -61.52 -4.01 11.56
C GLY A 13 -60.26 -4.85 11.34
N ARG A 14 -59.92 -5.02 10.09
CA ARG A 14 -58.65 -5.61 9.62
C ARG A 14 -57.77 -4.51 9.09
N MET A 15 -56.45 -4.58 9.41
CA MET A 15 -55.43 -3.66 8.89
C MET A 15 -54.33 -4.46 8.23
N GLU A 16 -53.88 -3.97 7.08
CA GLU A 16 -52.71 -4.44 6.38
C GLU A 16 -51.70 -3.31 6.23
N LEU A 17 -50.43 -3.65 6.38
CA LEU A 17 -49.31 -2.74 6.22
C LEU A 17 -48.52 -3.14 4.98
N SER A 18 -48.09 -2.13 4.20
CA SER A 18 -47.20 -2.35 3.05
C SER A 18 -46.10 -1.29 3.02
N PRO A 19 -44.84 -1.68 3.24
CA PRO A 19 -44.37 -3.01 3.66
C PRO A 19 -44.81 -3.37 5.08
N ASP A 20 -44.90 -4.67 5.39
CA ASP A 20 -45.17 -5.20 6.73
C ASP A 20 -43.89 -5.39 7.57
N LYS A 21 -42.76 -5.30 6.88
CA LYS A 21 -41.43 -5.44 7.48
C LYS A 21 -40.39 -4.56 6.77
N ASP A 22 -39.39 -4.13 7.50
CA ASP A 22 -38.21 -3.48 7.00
C ASP A 22 -36.95 -4.13 7.58
N VAL A 23 -36.14 -4.69 6.67
CA VAL A 23 -34.85 -5.30 7.02
C VAL A 23 -33.76 -4.60 6.23
N TRP A 24 -32.79 -4.01 6.92
CA TRP A 24 -31.72 -3.32 6.26
C TRP A 24 -30.35 -3.63 6.88
N HIS A 25 -29.33 -3.38 6.10
CA HIS A 25 -27.94 -3.63 6.45
C HIS A 25 -27.11 -2.39 6.10
N ASP A 26 -26.49 -1.79 7.10
CA ASP A 26 -25.59 -0.68 6.97
C ASP A 26 -24.14 -1.13 7.14
N MET A 27 -23.23 -0.46 6.46
CA MET A 27 -21.79 -0.70 6.58
C MET A 27 -21.08 0.58 7.04
N GLU A 28 -20.24 0.42 8.02
CA GLU A 28 -19.35 1.47 8.53
C GLU A 28 -17.91 1.06 8.32
N GLN A 29 -17.09 1.97 7.81
CA GLN A 29 -15.67 1.76 7.69
C GLN A 29 -14.94 2.51 8.80
N LEU A 30 -14.29 1.76 9.69
CA LEU A 30 -13.45 2.31 10.74
C LEU A 30 -12.11 2.79 10.16
N PRO A 31 -11.42 3.71 10.85
CA PRO A 31 -10.08 4.15 10.44
C PRO A 31 -9.14 2.96 10.26
N SER A 32 -8.29 3.03 9.21
CA SER A 32 -7.31 1.99 8.92
C SER A 32 -6.24 1.89 10.01
N ILE A 33 -5.81 0.68 10.30
CA ILE A 33 -4.67 0.40 11.18
C ILE A 33 -3.47 0.09 10.30
N THR A 34 -2.33 0.74 10.60
CA THR A 34 -1.05 0.45 9.95
C THR A 34 -0.15 -0.27 10.94
N SER A 35 0.34 -1.43 10.55
CA SER A 35 1.33 -2.19 11.30
C SER A 35 2.59 -2.43 10.45
N SER A 36 3.74 -2.36 11.08
CA SER A 36 5.02 -2.66 10.44
C SER A 36 5.54 -3.98 11.00
N GLN A 37 5.91 -4.88 10.10
CA GLN A 37 6.47 -6.18 10.45
C GLN A 37 7.88 -6.32 9.89
N GLU A 38 8.79 -6.85 10.70
CA GLU A 38 10.10 -7.25 10.23
C GLU A 38 9.95 -8.55 9.45
N GLY A 39 10.32 -8.50 8.17
CA GLY A 39 10.33 -9.65 7.28
C GLY A 39 11.67 -10.41 7.35
N ASN A 40 12.26 -10.65 6.19
CA ASN A 40 13.51 -11.40 6.11
C ASN A 40 14.76 -10.53 5.88
N PHE A 41 14.67 -9.19 6.02
CA PHE A 41 15.78 -8.27 5.74
C PHE A 41 17.06 -8.65 6.51
N ASP A 42 16.95 -8.81 7.82
CA ASP A 42 18.11 -9.12 8.66
C ASP A 42 18.68 -10.52 8.37
N ALA A 43 17.81 -11.48 8.05
CA ALA A 43 18.24 -12.82 7.68
C ALA A 43 19.01 -12.84 6.34
N VAL A 44 18.53 -12.08 5.36
CA VAL A 44 19.19 -11.92 4.06
C VAL A 44 20.52 -11.16 4.23
N LEU A 45 20.53 -10.10 5.02
CA LEU A 45 21.75 -9.33 5.31
C LEU A 45 22.82 -10.19 6.00
N ALA A 46 22.42 -11.04 6.95
CA ALA A 46 23.34 -11.92 7.65
C ALA A 46 23.83 -13.09 6.78
N GLY A 47 23.05 -13.52 5.79
CA GLY A 47 23.38 -14.66 4.91
C GLY A 47 24.16 -14.28 3.66
N VAL A 48 24.38 -13.00 3.39
CA VAL A 48 25.05 -12.53 2.17
C VAL A 48 26.35 -11.80 2.52
N GLU A 49 27.46 -12.21 1.91
CA GLU A 49 28.69 -11.42 1.97
C GLU A 49 28.51 -10.14 1.14
N VAL A 50 28.30 -9.05 1.83
CA VAL A 50 28.23 -7.71 1.22
C VAL A 50 29.62 -7.23 0.88
N GLY A 51 29.86 -6.89 -0.37
CA GLY A 51 31.17 -6.42 -0.79
C GLY A 51 31.39 -6.51 -2.29
N THR A 52 32.66 -6.29 -2.69
CA THR A 52 33.05 -6.38 -4.09
C THR A 52 34.02 -7.53 -4.28
N VAL A 53 33.64 -8.48 -5.14
CA VAL A 53 34.52 -9.55 -5.59
C VAL A 53 35.11 -9.13 -6.94
N TRP A 54 36.44 -9.05 -7.01
CA TRP A 54 37.16 -8.65 -8.21
C TRP A 54 37.75 -9.86 -8.92
N ASN A 55 37.69 -9.81 -10.26
CA ASN A 55 38.51 -10.71 -11.10
C ASN A 55 39.95 -10.19 -11.12
N ASP A 56 40.87 -11.07 -11.56
CA ASP A 56 42.27 -10.70 -11.77
C ASP A 56 42.40 -9.60 -12.81
N TRP A 57 43.49 -8.79 -12.67
CA TRP A 57 43.82 -7.76 -13.62
C TRP A 57 44.17 -8.36 -14.98
N GLN A 58 43.45 -7.94 -16.00
CA GLN A 58 43.74 -8.29 -17.40
C GLN A 58 44.52 -7.17 -18.06
N GLN A 59 45.70 -7.50 -18.56
CA GLN A 59 46.59 -6.55 -19.22
C GLN A 59 46.39 -6.58 -20.74
N THR A 60 46.26 -5.40 -21.33
CA THR A 60 46.16 -5.20 -22.79
C THR A 60 47.17 -4.16 -23.26
N TRP A 61 47.66 -4.34 -24.47
CA TRP A 61 48.55 -3.36 -25.11
C TRP A 61 47.76 -2.07 -25.43
N ALA A 62 48.35 -0.91 -25.11
CA ALA A 62 47.62 0.36 -25.22
C ALA A 62 48.28 1.38 -26.16
N GLY A 63 49.41 1.04 -26.79
CA GLY A 63 50.09 1.96 -27.69
C GLY A 63 51.33 1.37 -28.32
N ILE A 64 52.06 2.22 -29.04
CA ILE A 64 53.28 1.85 -29.74
C ILE A 64 54.44 1.82 -28.73
N PRO A 65 55.28 0.76 -28.72
CA PRO A 65 56.44 0.71 -27.86
C PRO A 65 57.45 1.83 -28.19
N THR A 66 57.92 2.48 -27.17
CA THR A 66 59.05 3.43 -27.29
C THR A 66 60.37 2.73 -26.94
N VAL A 67 61.36 2.89 -27.77
CA VAL A 67 62.69 2.33 -27.52
C VAL A 67 63.68 3.49 -27.32
N THR A 68 64.29 3.54 -26.16
CA THR A 68 65.35 4.48 -25.84
C THR A 68 66.67 3.70 -25.79
N GLN A 69 67.59 4.11 -26.61
CA GLN A 69 68.92 3.47 -26.69
C GLN A 69 69.99 4.36 -26.01
N GLN A 70 70.69 3.80 -25.06
CA GLN A 70 71.87 4.44 -24.44
C GLN A 70 73.12 3.67 -24.83
N VAL A 71 74.09 4.37 -25.38
CA VAL A 71 75.33 3.77 -25.77
C VAL A 71 76.43 4.25 -24.82
N GLY A 72 77.05 3.32 -24.15
CA GLY A 72 78.19 3.57 -23.25
C GLY A 72 79.43 2.87 -23.76
N ASN A 73 80.53 3.60 -23.85
CA ASN A 73 81.81 3.07 -24.23
C ASN A 73 82.61 2.69 -22.99
N PHE A 74 83.13 1.48 -22.96
CA PHE A 74 84.06 1.01 -21.91
C PHE A 74 85.45 0.71 -22.45
N LEU A 75 86.44 1.21 -21.71
CA LEU A 75 87.81 0.74 -21.84
C LEU A 75 88.07 -0.27 -20.70
N GLU A 76 88.36 -1.52 -21.06
CA GLU A 76 88.82 -2.48 -20.08
C GLU A 76 90.29 -2.35 -19.79
N ASN A 77 90.61 -2.02 -18.55
CA ASN A 77 92.00 -2.01 -18.07
C ASN A 77 92.19 -3.26 -17.18
N ASN A 78 93.22 -3.97 -17.47
CA ASN A 78 93.62 -5.18 -16.75
C ASN A 78 94.19 -4.86 -15.36
N MET A 79 93.53 -4.09 -14.55
CA MET A 79 93.88 -3.93 -13.14
C MET A 79 92.70 -3.79 -12.20
N LEU A 80 92.64 -4.78 -11.37
CA LEU A 80 92.01 -4.86 -10.04
C LEU A 80 91.05 -3.75 -9.60
N GLY A 81 89.81 -4.14 -9.40
CA GLY A 81 89.05 -3.84 -8.21
C GLY A 81 88.41 -2.48 -8.13
N ASP A 82 87.29 -2.30 -8.81
CA ASP A 82 86.29 -1.34 -8.31
C ASP A 82 84.89 -1.93 -8.52
N GLU A 83 84.19 -2.00 -7.49
CA GLU A 83 82.81 -2.46 -7.47
C GLU A 83 81.85 -1.55 -8.26
N PRO A 84 80.83 -2.10 -8.93
CA PRO A 84 79.86 -1.27 -9.65
C PRO A 84 78.91 -0.55 -8.70
N GLU A 85 78.74 0.75 -8.85
CA GLU A 85 77.67 1.49 -8.12
C GLU A 85 76.29 1.24 -8.70
N GLU A 86 75.39 1.04 -7.80
CA GLU A 86 73.98 0.78 -8.05
C GLU A 86 73.14 2.07 -8.06
N PHE A 87 72.35 2.28 -9.08
CA PHE A 87 71.49 3.47 -9.23
C PHE A 87 70.03 3.06 -9.14
N GLU A 88 69.26 3.82 -8.38
CA GLU A 88 67.81 3.67 -8.26
C GLU A 88 67.06 4.33 -9.40
N LEU A 89 66.14 3.60 -9.97
CA LEU A 89 65.14 4.13 -10.87
C LEU A 89 63.90 4.60 -10.16
N LEU A 90 63.35 5.66 -10.65
CA LEU A 90 62.05 6.13 -10.22
C LEU A 90 61.01 5.00 -10.24
N ARG A 91 60.29 4.88 -9.11
CA ARG A 91 59.21 3.93 -8.91
C ARG A 91 59.64 2.50 -8.62
N GLY A 92 60.58 2.38 -7.71
CA GLY A 92 60.92 1.06 -7.16
C GLY A 92 61.56 0.09 -8.15
N ARG A 93 61.86 0.58 -9.30
CA ARG A 93 62.58 -0.18 -10.31
C ARG A 93 63.97 0.35 -10.34
N ARG A 94 64.88 -0.44 -9.88
CA ARG A 94 66.27 -0.06 -9.76
C ARG A 94 67.05 -0.54 -10.95
N PHE A 95 67.69 0.37 -11.62
CA PHE A 95 68.68 0.04 -12.62
C PHE A 95 70.05 0.14 -12.00
N ARG A 96 70.85 -0.87 -12.23
CA ARG A 96 72.27 -0.77 -11.90
C ARG A 96 72.95 -0.03 -13.01
N ARG A 97 73.38 1.18 -12.73
CA ARG A 97 74.37 1.85 -13.61
C ARG A 97 75.76 1.37 -13.22
N ARG A 98 76.42 0.78 -14.14
CA ARG A 98 77.83 0.50 -13.99
C ARG A 98 78.57 1.80 -14.30
N ARG A 99 79.22 2.42 -13.34
CA ARG A 99 80.14 3.49 -13.60
C ARG A 99 81.33 2.93 -14.35
N GLN A 100 81.61 3.55 -15.48
CA GLN A 100 82.66 3.19 -16.31
C GLN A 100 83.91 3.98 -15.98
N ARG A 101 84.98 3.34 -15.64
CA ARG A 101 86.24 3.91 -15.58
C ARG A 101 86.90 3.76 -16.96
N ILE A 102 87.15 4.88 -17.58
CA ILE A 102 87.95 4.91 -18.80
C ILE A 102 89.44 4.91 -18.44
N ASN A 103 90.09 3.81 -18.68
CA ASN A 103 91.52 3.68 -18.44
C ASN A 103 92.26 3.85 -19.77
N ARG A 104 93.18 4.83 -19.80
CA ARG A 104 94.03 5.10 -20.94
C ARG A 104 95.25 4.16 -20.96
N GLY A 105 95.08 2.99 -21.52
CA GLY A 105 96.15 2.05 -21.69
C GLY A 105 95.70 0.92 -22.63
N ARG A 106 96.58 0.33 -23.43
CA ARG A 106 96.34 -0.67 -24.47
C ARG A 106 95.21 -1.68 -24.10
N GLY A 107 93.99 -1.24 -24.04
CA GLY A 107 92.84 -2.08 -23.69
C GLY A 107 91.88 -2.19 -24.86
N ARG A 108 91.09 -3.29 -24.87
CA ARG A 108 89.97 -3.46 -25.79
C ARG A 108 88.82 -2.53 -25.33
N VAL A 109 88.21 -1.83 -26.28
CA VAL A 109 87.03 -1.02 -26.01
C VAL A 109 85.76 -1.86 -26.10
N ALA A 110 85.07 -1.93 -25.03
CA ALA A 110 83.72 -2.55 -25.00
C ALA A 110 82.71 -1.45 -25.18
N VAL A 111 81.86 -1.58 -26.15
CA VAL A 111 80.73 -0.72 -26.35
C VAL A 111 79.48 -1.45 -25.78
N THR A 112 78.92 -0.95 -24.72
CA THR A 112 77.70 -1.45 -24.13
C THR A 112 76.56 -0.62 -24.59
N THR A 113 75.59 -1.26 -25.22
CA THR A 113 74.34 -0.62 -25.64
C THR A 113 73.21 -1.17 -24.75
N THR A 114 72.59 -0.25 -24.01
CA THR A 114 71.43 -0.56 -23.23
C THR A 114 70.18 -0.06 -23.95
N GLN A 115 69.28 -0.96 -24.29
CA GLN A 115 67.99 -0.59 -24.88
C GLN A 115 66.93 -0.71 -23.81
N VAL A 116 66.22 0.36 -23.59
CA VAL A 116 65.03 0.38 -22.72
C VAL A 116 63.81 0.45 -23.62
N ARG A 117 63.06 -0.61 -23.62
CA ARG A 117 61.79 -0.71 -24.36
C ARG A 117 60.65 -0.49 -23.39
N THR A 118 59.89 0.58 -23.58
CA THR A 118 58.70 0.89 -22.79
C THR A 118 57.47 0.63 -23.63
N ILE A 119 56.60 -0.24 -23.15
CA ILE A 119 55.37 -0.64 -23.82
C ILE A 119 54.22 -0.14 -22.98
N PRO A 120 53.42 0.81 -23.44
CA PRO A 120 52.23 1.23 -22.71
C PRO A 120 51.19 0.11 -22.68
N THR A 121 50.65 -0.14 -21.51
CA THR A 121 49.63 -1.16 -21.28
C THR A 121 48.44 -0.57 -20.54
N ARG A 122 47.27 -1.15 -20.75
CA ARG A 122 46.08 -0.89 -19.94
C ARG A 122 45.76 -2.16 -19.17
N GLU A 123 45.51 -2.01 -17.91
CA GLU A 123 45.02 -3.06 -17.06
C GLU A 123 43.57 -2.76 -16.76
N ARG A 124 42.71 -3.78 -16.90
CA ARG A 124 41.28 -3.71 -16.56
C ARG A 124 40.94 -4.90 -15.68
N ARG A 125 40.02 -4.69 -14.76
CA ARG A 125 39.36 -5.74 -14.01
C ARG A 125 37.90 -5.45 -13.90
N SER A 126 37.09 -6.50 -13.81
CA SER A 126 35.67 -6.42 -13.52
C SER A 126 35.42 -6.96 -12.12
N GLY A 127 34.48 -6.37 -11.43
CA GLY A 127 34.03 -6.83 -10.14
C GLY A 127 32.53 -6.90 -10.09
N ILE A 128 32.01 -7.69 -9.17
CA ILE A 128 30.60 -7.76 -8.83
C ILE A 128 30.47 -7.20 -7.42
N ILE A 129 29.68 -6.12 -7.29
CA ILE A 129 29.27 -5.58 -5.99
C ILE A 129 27.99 -6.27 -5.61
N THR A 130 27.99 -6.96 -4.48
CA THR A 130 26.79 -7.54 -3.90
C THR A 130 26.32 -6.66 -2.76
N ASN A 131 25.09 -6.16 -2.88
CA ASN A 131 24.42 -5.35 -1.87
C ASN A 131 23.08 -5.94 -1.51
N VAL A 132 22.63 -5.75 -0.28
CA VAL A 132 21.26 -6.04 0.16
C VAL A 132 20.49 -4.72 0.19
N VAL A 133 19.40 -4.65 -0.57
CA VAL A 133 18.51 -3.49 -0.63
C VAL A 133 17.24 -3.82 0.12
N GLU A 134 16.71 -2.84 0.81
CA GLU A 134 15.41 -2.93 1.47
C GLU A 134 14.29 -2.94 0.43
N ASP A 135 13.37 -3.89 0.56
CA ASP A 135 12.17 -4.02 -0.26
C ASP A 135 10.94 -4.05 0.67
N ILE A 136 10.16 -2.97 0.64
CA ILE A 136 8.99 -2.84 1.49
C ILE A 136 7.76 -3.28 0.70
N SER A 137 7.19 -4.41 1.09
CA SER A 137 5.91 -4.87 0.56
C SER A 137 4.76 -4.41 1.47
N THR A 138 3.68 -3.92 0.86
CA THR A 138 2.49 -3.47 1.58
C THR A 138 1.30 -4.34 1.19
N THR A 139 0.70 -4.98 2.19
CA THR A 139 -0.52 -5.77 2.02
C THR A 139 -1.68 -5.08 2.70
N ARG A 140 -2.84 -5.03 2.03
CA ARG A 140 -4.09 -4.49 2.57
C ARG A 140 -5.09 -5.60 2.72
N ASN A 141 -5.67 -5.71 3.92
CA ASN A 141 -6.70 -6.67 4.24
C ASN A 141 -7.87 -5.94 4.87
N ASP A 142 -9.07 -6.11 4.30
CA ASP A 142 -10.30 -5.64 4.91
C ASP A 142 -10.90 -6.77 5.72
N ARG A 143 -11.17 -6.50 6.99
CA ARG A 143 -11.81 -7.48 7.87
C ARG A 143 -13.03 -6.89 8.54
N VAL A 144 -14.02 -7.74 8.79
CA VAL A 144 -15.15 -7.41 9.64
C VAL A 144 -14.68 -7.42 11.09
N VAL A 145 -14.82 -6.29 11.76
CA VAL A 145 -14.43 -6.10 13.16
C VAL A 145 -15.59 -6.38 14.10
N GLY A 146 -16.81 -6.07 13.64
CA GLY A 146 -18.01 -6.31 14.44
C GLY A 146 -19.29 -6.27 13.60
N VAL A 147 -20.30 -6.90 14.13
CA VAL A 147 -21.68 -6.80 13.64
C VAL A 147 -22.55 -6.47 14.85
N SER A 148 -23.32 -5.38 14.75
CA SER A 148 -24.22 -4.93 15.80
C SER A 148 -25.62 -4.72 15.25
N ALA A 149 -26.64 -4.83 16.13
CA ALA A 149 -27.98 -4.44 15.79
C ALA A 149 -28.13 -2.91 15.83
N ILE A 150 -28.89 -2.36 14.89
CA ILE A 150 -29.27 -0.94 14.91
C ILE A 150 -30.47 -0.78 15.83
N ASN A 151 -30.34 0.09 16.83
CA ASN A 151 -31.33 0.21 17.90
C ASN A 151 -32.63 0.92 17.47
N PHE A 152 -32.59 1.78 16.46
CA PHE A 152 -33.71 2.61 16.04
C PHE A 152 -34.05 2.37 14.58
N MET A 153 -35.38 2.43 14.31
CA MET A 153 -35.91 2.32 12.96
C MET A 153 -35.43 3.50 12.10
N ARG A 154 -35.18 3.23 10.83
CA ARG A 154 -34.98 4.29 9.84
C ARG A 154 -36.31 4.89 9.42
N THR A 155 -36.30 6.09 8.87
CA THR A 155 -37.48 6.69 8.26
C THR A 155 -37.92 5.88 7.05
N ILE A 156 -39.16 5.40 7.09
CA ILE A 156 -39.79 4.63 6.01
C ILE A 156 -41.27 4.98 5.92
N ASP A 157 -41.81 4.97 4.71
CA ASP A 157 -43.23 5.16 4.47
C ASP A 157 -43.96 3.80 4.44
N ILE A 158 -44.97 3.68 5.26
CA ILE A 158 -45.79 2.48 5.39
C ILE A 158 -47.19 2.80 4.94
N THR A 159 -47.70 2.13 3.92
CA THR A 159 -49.10 2.26 3.48
C THR A 159 -49.98 1.46 4.43
N LEU A 160 -50.99 2.12 4.96
CA LEU A 160 -52.01 1.56 5.83
C LEU A 160 -53.30 1.31 5.04
N THR A 161 -53.72 0.05 4.95
CA THR A 161 -55.00 -0.31 4.37
C THR A 161 -55.89 -0.94 5.42
N GLY A 162 -56.97 -0.25 5.76
CA GLY A 162 -57.95 -0.74 6.76
C GLY A 162 -59.27 -1.11 6.10
N GLU A 163 -59.92 -2.15 6.61
CA GLU A 163 -61.25 -2.64 6.18
C GLU A 163 -62.11 -3.00 7.37
N LEU A 164 -63.42 -3.04 7.18
CA LEU A 164 -64.41 -3.45 8.20
C LEU A 164 -64.41 -2.51 9.43
N LEU A 165 -63.93 -1.29 9.26
CA LEU A 165 -64.06 -0.27 10.30
C LEU A 165 -65.40 0.39 10.28
N LYS A 166 -65.72 1.17 11.33
CA LYS A 166 -66.96 1.96 11.37
C LYS A 166 -66.94 3.01 10.28
N PRO A 167 -67.97 3.07 9.41
CA PRO A 167 -68.04 4.05 8.31
C PRO A 167 -68.02 5.48 8.80
N ASN A 168 -67.46 6.39 7.96
CA ASN A 168 -67.44 7.84 8.14
C ASN A 168 -66.90 8.28 9.52
N THR A 169 -66.01 7.53 10.13
CA THR A 169 -65.51 7.73 11.49
C THR A 169 -64.10 8.31 11.45
N ALA A 170 -63.84 9.38 12.21
CA ALA A 170 -62.49 9.91 12.37
C ALA A 170 -61.65 9.01 13.28
N LEU A 171 -60.41 8.73 12.85
CA LEU A 171 -59.51 7.81 13.50
C LEU A 171 -58.25 8.50 14.02
N ASN A 172 -57.71 7.95 15.09
CA ASN A 172 -56.39 8.25 15.59
C ASN A 172 -55.49 7.04 15.34
N VAL A 173 -54.21 7.31 14.98
CA VAL A 173 -53.20 6.30 14.72
C VAL A 173 -52.22 6.29 15.85
N PHE A 174 -51.92 5.11 16.31
CA PHE A 174 -50.94 4.86 17.36
C PHE A 174 -49.90 3.86 16.84
N PHE A 175 -48.64 4.17 17.05
CA PHE A 175 -47.55 3.24 16.78
C PHE A 175 -46.76 3.04 18.06
N ASP A 176 -46.62 1.80 18.50
CA ASP A 176 -46.04 1.44 19.80
C ASP A 176 -46.70 2.23 20.98
N ASN A 177 -48.03 2.37 20.95
CA ASN A 177 -48.84 3.13 21.90
C ASN A 177 -48.66 4.67 21.90
N ILE A 178 -47.83 5.21 21.01
CA ILE A 178 -47.62 6.63 20.86
C ILE A 178 -48.53 7.16 19.73
N ASN A 179 -49.17 8.30 19.95
CA ASN A 179 -49.99 8.93 18.91
C ASN A 179 -49.09 9.50 17.79
N VAL A 180 -49.34 9.03 16.57
CA VAL A 180 -48.56 9.40 15.38
C VAL A 180 -49.41 10.05 14.29
N ASN A 181 -50.54 10.68 14.61
CA ASN A 181 -51.38 11.38 13.64
C ASN A 181 -50.63 12.38 12.81
N SER A 182 -49.69 13.15 13.42
CA SER A 182 -48.87 14.15 12.74
C SER A 182 -47.94 13.56 11.64
N HIS A 183 -47.74 12.25 11.68
CA HIS A 183 -46.85 11.52 10.73
C HIS A 183 -47.64 10.72 9.68
N CYS A 184 -48.98 10.86 9.71
CA CYS A 184 -49.87 10.17 8.76
C CYS A 184 -50.35 11.14 7.67
N THR A 185 -50.48 10.62 6.45
CA THR A 185 -50.98 11.33 5.28
C THR A 185 -52.11 10.54 4.66
N PRO A 186 -53.36 11.09 4.56
CA PRO A 186 -54.46 10.39 3.88
C PRO A 186 -54.12 10.17 2.39
N ALA A 187 -54.42 9.00 1.84
CA ALA A 187 -54.20 8.69 0.43
C ALA A 187 -55.04 9.53 -0.53
N SER A 188 -56.19 10.03 -0.08
CA SER A 188 -57.10 10.89 -0.82
C SER A 188 -57.97 11.72 0.13
N ALA A 189 -58.66 12.73 -0.41
CA ALA A 189 -59.62 13.53 0.32
C ALA A 189 -60.73 12.72 1.01
N THR A 190 -61.06 11.55 0.52
CA THR A 190 -62.02 10.61 1.12
C THR A 190 -61.56 10.12 2.50
N TYR A 191 -60.28 9.95 2.68
CA TYR A 191 -59.69 9.39 3.91
C TYR A 191 -59.19 10.43 4.89
N GLY A 192 -59.34 11.72 4.55
CA GLY A 192 -59.01 12.81 5.44
C GLY A 192 -60.23 13.52 6.01
N VAL A 193 -60.18 13.90 7.27
CA VAL A 193 -61.24 14.72 7.89
C VAL A 193 -61.31 16.07 7.13
N SER A 194 -62.53 16.54 6.82
CA SER A 194 -62.80 17.74 6.04
C SER A 194 -62.12 17.77 4.64
N GLY A 195 -61.84 16.56 4.08
CA GLY A 195 -61.20 16.44 2.77
C GLY A 195 -59.72 16.81 2.72
N GLY A 196 -59.04 16.90 3.84
CA GLY A 196 -57.57 17.19 3.91
C GLY A 196 -56.76 16.03 3.37
N THR A 197 -55.65 16.33 2.65
CA THR A 197 -54.75 15.35 2.09
C THR A 197 -53.28 15.58 2.50
N SER A 198 -53.01 16.57 3.32
CA SER A 198 -51.69 16.91 3.81
C SER A 198 -51.28 16.02 5.00
N LYS A 199 -49.95 15.86 5.16
CA LYS A 199 -49.37 15.20 6.34
C LYS A 199 -49.89 15.86 7.64
N GLY A 200 -50.27 15.01 8.60
CA GLY A 200 -50.85 15.46 9.86
C GLY A 200 -52.39 15.66 9.82
N THR A 201 -53.02 15.52 8.65
CA THR A 201 -54.49 15.51 8.58
C THR A 201 -55.03 14.26 9.31
N LYS A 202 -56.01 14.48 10.18
CA LYS A 202 -56.67 13.38 10.91
C LYS A 202 -57.33 12.44 9.92
N LEU A 203 -57.10 11.13 10.07
CA LEU A 203 -57.67 10.13 9.19
C LEU A 203 -59.14 9.90 9.41
N LYS A 204 -59.82 9.47 8.36
CA LYS A 204 -61.27 9.16 8.39
C LYS A 204 -61.51 7.93 7.50
N THR A 205 -62.43 7.07 7.90
CA THR A 205 -62.93 5.98 7.06
C THR A 205 -63.94 6.48 6.03
N ASP A 206 -64.00 5.80 4.90
CA ASP A 206 -65.02 6.04 3.87
C ASP A 206 -66.44 5.54 4.32
N ASN A 207 -67.39 5.64 3.39
CA ASN A 207 -68.75 5.15 3.63
C ASN A 207 -68.88 3.62 3.69
N GLN A 208 -67.83 2.89 3.31
CA GLN A 208 -67.75 1.40 3.39
C GLN A 208 -66.89 0.93 4.56
N GLY A 209 -66.41 1.85 5.41
CA GLY A 209 -65.51 1.46 6.52
C GLY A 209 -64.11 1.10 6.10
N LYS A 210 -63.65 1.61 4.91
CA LYS A 210 -62.26 1.44 4.46
C LYS A 210 -61.42 2.64 4.85
N LEU A 211 -60.14 2.39 5.04
CA LEU A 211 -59.09 3.38 5.29
C LEU A 211 -57.92 3.15 4.34
N ASN A 212 -57.39 4.24 3.78
CA ASN A 212 -56.12 4.19 3.05
C ASN A 212 -55.31 5.45 3.39
N ALA A 213 -54.09 5.24 3.92
CA ALA A 213 -53.21 6.32 4.34
C ALA A 213 -51.77 5.86 4.31
N THR A 214 -50.84 6.82 4.35
CA THR A 214 -49.41 6.55 4.51
C THR A 214 -48.96 7.04 5.87
N PHE A 215 -48.27 6.18 6.61
CA PHE A 215 -47.58 6.52 7.84
C PHE A 215 -46.07 6.59 7.57
N THR A 216 -45.48 7.75 7.80
CA THR A 216 -44.02 7.93 7.74
C THR A 216 -43.43 7.70 9.12
N VAL A 217 -42.65 6.65 9.31
CA VAL A 217 -41.96 6.38 10.58
C VAL A 217 -40.98 7.52 10.87
N PRO A 218 -41.12 8.28 11.96
CA PRO A 218 -40.20 9.30 12.33
C PRO A 218 -38.89 8.70 12.88
N ASN A 219 -37.77 9.36 12.57
CA ASN A 219 -36.47 9.06 13.15
C ASN A 219 -35.72 10.40 13.35
N ASP A 220 -36.19 11.16 14.31
CA ASP A 220 -35.62 12.44 14.69
C ASP A 220 -35.34 12.49 16.20
N ASP A 221 -34.74 13.57 16.67
CA ASP A 221 -34.38 13.73 18.09
C ASP A 221 -35.61 13.81 19.03
N THR A 222 -36.80 14.09 18.48
CA THR A 222 -38.02 14.27 19.25
C THR A 222 -38.85 12.97 19.34
N LEU A 223 -38.82 12.20 18.25
CA LEU A 223 -39.59 10.93 18.18
C LEU A 223 -38.86 9.92 17.30
N ARG A 224 -38.50 8.79 17.88
CA ARG A 224 -37.94 7.63 17.20
C ARG A 224 -38.39 6.35 17.85
N PHE A 225 -38.49 5.30 17.06
CA PHE A 225 -38.94 3.99 17.50
C PHE A 225 -37.78 3.00 17.47
N GLU A 226 -37.75 2.16 18.51
CA GLU A 226 -36.77 1.07 18.55
C GLU A 226 -37.10 -0.03 17.55
N THR A 227 -36.09 -0.67 17.00
CA THR A 227 -36.24 -1.84 16.13
C THR A 227 -36.91 -2.99 16.86
N GLY A 228 -37.40 -3.94 16.10
CA GLY A 228 -38.16 -5.09 16.59
C GLY A 228 -39.58 -5.10 16.02
N VAL A 229 -40.48 -5.82 16.69
CA VAL A 229 -41.87 -5.88 16.31
C VAL A 229 -42.65 -4.81 17.08
N ARG A 230 -43.31 -3.91 16.35
CA ARG A 230 -44.14 -2.83 16.92
C ARG A 230 -45.54 -2.90 16.36
N THR A 231 -46.51 -2.59 17.20
CA THR A 231 -47.94 -2.65 16.82
C THR A 231 -48.36 -1.25 16.33
N LEU A 232 -48.96 -1.21 15.13
CA LEU A 232 -49.71 -0.07 14.66
C LEU A 232 -51.16 -0.33 14.88
N LYS A 233 -51.86 0.60 15.57
CA LYS A 233 -53.27 0.52 15.93
C LYS A 233 -53.99 1.79 15.49
N VAL A 234 -55.15 1.63 14.93
CA VAL A 234 -56.08 2.73 14.64
C VAL A 234 -57.33 2.56 15.50
N THR A 235 -57.84 3.65 16.02
CA THR A 235 -59.06 3.68 16.85
C THR A 235 -59.72 5.06 16.76
N ASP A 236 -61.01 5.14 17.06
CA ASP A 236 -61.79 6.38 17.12
C ASP A 236 -61.55 7.19 18.41
N THR A 237 -60.88 6.63 19.39
CA THR A 237 -60.61 7.25 20.69
C THR A 237 -59.26 7.97 20.69
N THR A 238 -59.10 8.90 21.64
CA THR A 238 -57.82 9.68 21.79
C THR A 238 -56.81 8.91 22.63
N THR A 239 -57.15 7.77 23.19
CA THR A 239 -56.27 6.86 23.95
C THR A 239 -56.33 5.47 23.35
N VAL A 240 -55.20 4.76 23.40
CA VAL A 240 -54.99 3.45 22.74
C VAL A 240 -55.98 2.36 23.20
N ASP A 241 -56.23 2.26 24.51
CA ASP A 241 -57.01 1.18 25.10
C ASP A 241 -58.24 1.71 25.82
N SER A 242 -59.02 2.53 25.14
CA SER A 242 -60.28 3.04 25.69
C SER A 242 -61.41 2.02 25.58
N ALA A 243 -62.08 1.74 26.68
CA ALA A 243 -63.28 0.92 26.68
C ALA A 243 -64.45 1.57 25.90
N LEU A 244 -64.32 2.86 25.56
CA LEU A 244 -65.29 3.63 24.75
C LEU A 244 -65.02 3.51 23.23
N SER A 245 -63.99 2.78 22.82
CA SER A 245 -63.67 2.58 21.39
C SER A 245 -64.83 1.86 20.71
N THR A 246 -65.36 2.47 19.67
CA THR A 246 -66.42 1.83 18.85
C THR A 246 -65.86 1.16 17.60
N THR A 247 -64.63 1.49 17.23
CA THR A 247 -63.92 0.85 16.11
C THR A 247 -62.41 0.83 16.33
N SER A 248 -61.78 -0.29 16.01
CA SER A 248 -60.32 -0.42 16.07
C SER A 248 -59.81 -1.46 15.09
N ALA A 249 -58.61 -1.27 14.60
CA ALA A 249 -57.85 -2.29 13.87
C ALA A 249 -56.38 -2.15 14.24
N PHE A 250 -55.64 -3.25 14.13
CA PHE A 250 -54.19 -3.24 14.38
C PHE A 250 -53.48 -4.17 13.43
N ALA A 251 -52.18 -3.88 13.23
CA ALA A 251 -51.26 -4.75 12.53
C ALA A 251 -49.86 -4.60 13.12
N ASN A 252 -49.04 -5.62 12.99
CA ASN A 252 -47.66 -5.60 13.46
C ASN A 252 -46.73 -5.20 12.31
N PHE A 253 -45.79 -4.34 12.62
CA PHE A 253 -44.69 -3.97 11.76
C PHE A 253 -43.39 -4.47 12.36
N MET A 254 -42.53 -5.11 11.55
CA MET A 254 -41.22 -5.63 11.98
C MET A 254 -40.10 -4.84 11.35
N ALA A 255 -39.21 -4.27 12.19
CA ALA A 255 -38.01 -3.59 11.74
C ALA A 255 -36.78 -4.28 12.30
N ASN A 256 -35.80 -4.55 11.44
CA ASN A 256 -34.54 -5.16 11.83
C ASN A 256 -33.39 -4.57 11.03
N GLY A 257 -32.50 -3.78 11.68
CA GLY A 257 -31.32 -3.20 11.12
C GLY A 257 -30.05 -3.83 11.68
N SER A 258 -29.09 -4.07 10.83
CA SER A 258 -27.75 -4.51 11.23
C SER A 258 -26.68 -3.58 10.71
N LEU A 259 -25.66 -3.33 11.51
CA LEU A 259 -24.48 -2.53 11.17
C LEU A 259 -23.26 -3.44 11.18
N THR A 260 -22.60 -3.52 10.05
CA THR A 260 -21.30 -4.19 9.94
C THR A 260 -20.18 -3.15 9.92
N SER A 261 -19.30 -3.22 10.92
CA SER A 261 -18.09 -2.40 10.99
C SER A 261 -16.94 -3.14 10.35
N THR A 262 -16.35 -2.54 9.32
CA THR A 262 -15.16 -3.05 8.62
C THR A 262 -13.96 -2.18 8.94
N GLN A 263 -12.78 -2.77 8.93
CA GLN A 263 -11.53 -2.06 9.15
C GLN A 263 -10.48 -2.57 8.19
N THR A 264 -9.80 -1.64 7.52
CA THR A 264 -8.65 -1.94 6.67
C THR A 264 -7.40 -2.05 7.52
N GLU A 265 -6.72 -3.18 7.46
CA GLU A 265 -5.40 -3.37 8.03
C GLU A 265 -4.35 -3.27 6.92
N VAL A 266 -3.42 -2.34 7.08
CA VAL A 266 -2.29 -2.13 6.17
C VAL A 266 -1.04 -2.67 6.85
N ILE A 267 -0.53 -3.79 6.34
CA ILE A 267 0.69 -4.43 6.86
C ILE A 267 1.84 -4.09 5.94
N SER A 268 2.85 -3.40 6.46
CA SER A 268 4.11 -3.14 5.76
C SER A 268 5.16 -4.14 6.25
N THR A 269 5.70 -4.94 5.32
CA THR A 269 6.72 -5.95 5.62
C THR A 269 8.04 -5.54 4.98
N ARG A 270 9.10 -5.49 5.78
CA ARG A 270 10.46 -5.16 5.37
C ARG A 270 11.20 -6.43 4.95
N ASN A 271 11.48 -6.55 3.65
CA ASN A 271 12.21 -7.68 3.09
C ASN A 271 13.59 -7.25 2.58
N GLY A 272 14.53 -8.17 2.54
CA GLY A 272 15.83 -7.98 1.92
C GLY A 272 15.85 -8.53 0.49
N ARG A 273 16.39 -7.74 -0.44
CA ARG A 273 16.64 -8.18 -1.80
C ARG A 273 18.12 -8.02 -2.14
N VAL A 274 18.75 -9.11 -2.57
CA VAL A 274 20.13 -9.11 -3.03
C VAL A 274 20.19 -8.47 -4.41
N VAL A 275 21.07 -7.47 -4.57
CA VAL A 275 21.32 -6.79 -5.84
C VAL A 275 22.79 -6.91 -6.17
N ASN A 276 23.08 -7.44 -7.36
CA ASN A 276 24.42 -7.56 -7.90
C ASN A 276 24.63 -6.49 -8.99
N GLU A 277 25.67 -5.69 -8.84
CA GLU A 277 26.05 -4.68 -9.80
C GLU A 277 27.46 -4.99 -10.35
N THR A 278 27.62 -4.91 -11.65
CA THR A 278 28.92 -5.10 -12.29
C THR A 278 29.66 -3.77 -12.36
N VAL A 279 30.85 -3.72 -11.79
CA VAL A 279 31.74 -2.57 -11.82
C VAL A 279 33.00 -2.89 -12.60
N ASN A 280 33.51 -1.90 -13.33
CA ASN A 280 34.73 -2.03 -14.10
C ASN A 280 35.76 -1.01 -13.62
N GLU A 281 36.96 -1.46 -13.39
CA GLU A 281 38.09 -0.60 -13.04
C GLU A 281 39.19 -0.71 -14.10
N GLY A 282 39.80 0.41 -14.45
CA GLY A 282 40.85 0.45 -15.43
C GLY A 282 41.96 1.41 -15.01
N ARG A 283 43.20 0.97 -15.21
CA ARG A 283 44.38 1.83 -14.99
C ARG A 283 45.34 1.73 -16.15
N ALA A 284 46.05 2.82 -16.40
CA ALA A 284 47.17 2.86 -17.35
C ALA A 284 48.42 2.32 -16.65
N ASN A 285 49.15 1.48 -17.33
CA ASN A 285 50.41 0.95 -16.84
C ASN A 285 51.42 0.90 -18.02
N GLN A 286 52.67 0.59 -17.73
CA GLN A 286 53.70 0.39 -18.74
C GLN A 286 54.61 -0.77 -18.35
N LEU A 287 54.89 -1.62 -19.33
CA LEU A 287 55.88 -2.65 -19.19
C LEU A 287 57.23 -2.08 -19.66
N VAL A 288 58.27 -2.20 -18.85
CA VAL A 288 59.61 -1.75 -19.17
C VAL A 288 60.51 -2.99 -19.30
N ASP A 289 61.01 -3.18 -20.50
CA ASP A 289 61.96 -4.26 -20.81
C ASP A 289 63.33 -3.61 -21.09
N VAL A 290 64.40 -4.13 -20.45
CA VAL A 290 65.74 -3.63 -20.53
C VAL A 290 66.65 -4.71 -21.05
N SER A 291 67.21 -4.50 -22.21
CA SER A 291 68.24 -5.37 -22.79
C SER A 291 69.57 -4.69 -22.92
N THR A 292 70.61 -5.32 -22.48
CA THR A 292 71.95 -4.82 -22.55
C THR A 292 72.86 -5.67 -23.45
N THR A 293 73.38 -5.13 -24.48
CA THR A 293 74.28 -5.86 -25.39
C THR A 293 75.67 -5.22 -25.33
N THR A 294 76.66 -6.05 -25.03
CA THR A 294 78.03 -5.57 -25.00
C THR A 294 78.82 -6.11 -26.26
N ARG A 295 79.36 -5.25 -27.04
CA ARG A 295 80.17 -5.61 -28.20
C ARG A 295 81.61 -5.10 -27.99
N TRP A 296 82.53 -6.02 -28.12
CA TRP A 296 83.96 -5.65 -28.10
C TRP A 296 84.38 -5.07 -29.46
N VAL A 297 84.93 -3.94 -29.43
CA VAL A 297 85.55 -3.30 -30.62
C VAL A 297 87.03 -3.43 -30.46
N GLY A 298 87.70 -3.88 -31.49
CA GLY A 298 89.14 -4.21 -31.48
C GLY A 298 90.04 -3.04 -31.00
N PRO A 299 91.32 -3.24 -30.81
CA PRO A 299 92.20 -2.19 -30.35
C PRO A 299 92.13 -1.05 -31.30
N LEU A 300 92.03 0.17 -30.70
CA LEU A 300 92.14 1.40 -31.47
C LEU A 300 93.51 1.33 -32.28
N ALA A 301 93.41 1.36 -33.59
CA ALA A 301 94.56 1.50 -34.42
C ALA A 301 95.25 2.80 -34.06
N GLN A 302 96.54 2.73 -33.69
CA GLN A 302 97.36 3.91 -33.55
C GLN A 302 97.62 4.47 -34.95
N SER A 303 97.14 5.64 -35.21
CA SER A 303 97.63 6.52 -36.23
C SER A 303 98.62 7.49 -35.63
#